data_297b6313541e6219bb8c84e0e049a8ac
#
_entry.id   297b6313541e6219bb8c84e0e049a8ac
#
_cell.length_a   1.000
_cell.length_b   1.000
_cell.length_c   1.000
_cell.angle_alpha   90.00
_cell.angle_beta   90.00
_cell.angle_gamma   90.00
#
_symmetry.space_group_name_H-M   'P 1'
#
loop_
_entity.id
_entity.type
_entity.pdbx_description
1 polymer ?
#
loop_
_entity_poly.entity_id
_entity_poly.type
_entity_poly.pdbx_seq_one_letter_code
_entity_poly.pdbx_strand_id
1 'polypeptide(L)'
;MDTAWFEDLPLDWTRTDVRDAASAIGVGYPMTSQVMLLAKNAGLATASIDFNGPVKIVVRDVLEKARLADRLEQLLFEVFADPEVEGLHEALRKTMSGHEAKVRAAALSRRPSLDVLGRLPADVVVQGDTGTETLLNAMAPFEDPALFRSRLAAGELRVCQVLVRGEAAGSGFLVGPQHILTNWHVTQTLGSQGGDGVALFDHKRDTQGTVVNSGRAVPFASEWKVASSGFATDPVELSPAGPEPGLYDYALVRLSEPVGSQGIGADSSGDRRGSFALSARATPISADEPLWVLGHPATPDAELPLLLSFASPAGANLSTNLTRLRYKINTKRGSSGSVVLDHSFDAVALHHFGGTSDNQGVPLGLVIQDLRTQVTDSAVLAELGL
;
A
#
# COMPACT_ATOMS: atom_id res chain seq x y z
N MET A 1 34.98 -3.90 -11.26
CA MET A 1 33.54 -3.65 -11.24
C MET A 1 33.38 -2.15 -11.43
N ASP A 2 32.68 -1.77 -12.47
CA ASP A 2 32.48 -0.34 -12.74
C ASP A 2 31.48 0.17 -11.67
N THR A 3 31.94 1.04 -10.77
CA THR A 3 31.10 1.63 -9.73
C THR A 3 30.16 2.64 -10.38
N ALA A 4 28.89 2.64 -9.98
CA ALA A 4 27.95 3.63 -10.44
C ALA A 4 28.44 5.03 -10.05
N TRP A 5 28.36 6.01 -10.96
CA TRP A 5 28.86 7.37 -10.73
C TRP A 5 28.26 8.05 -9.49
N PHE A 6 27.03 7.72 -9.16
CA PHE A 6 26.34 8.28 -7.99
C PHE A 6 26.81 7.66 -6.66
N GLU A 7 27.69 6.66 -6.69
CA GLU A 7 28.37 6.10 -5.52
C GLU A 7 29.69 6.80 -5.20
N ASP A 8 30.24 7.61 -6.13
CA ASP A 8 31.47 8.37 -5.93
C ASP A 8 31.30 9.45 -4.83
N LEU A 9 32.29 9.62 -3.95
CA LEU A 9 32.27 10.64 -2.90
C LEU A 9 33.67 11.31 -2.78
N PRO A 10 33.83 12.57 -3.17
CA PRO A 10 32.86 13.44 -3.88
C PRO A 10 32.54 12.93 -5.30
N LEU A 11 31.55 13.56 -5.96
CA LEU A 11 31.24 13.24 -7.33
C LEU A 11 32.44 13.53 -8.24
N ASP A 12 32.82 12.57 -9.08
CA ASP A 12 33.89 12.75 -10.05
C ASP A 12 33.40 13.44 -11.33
N TRP A 13 33.54 14.77 -11.38
CA TRP A 13 33.13 15.58 -12.54
C TRP A 13 33.97 15.40 -13.79
N THR A 14 35.06 14.59 -13.75
CA THR A 14 35.81 14.22 -14.94
C THR A 14 35.07 13.14 -15.73
N ARG A 15 34.21 12.36 -15.09
CA ARG A 15 33.40 11.32 -15.71
C ARG A 15 32.35 11.90 -16.65
N THR A 16 32.15 11.27 -17.78
CA THR A 16 31.16 11.69 -18.80
C THR A 16 29.75 11.46 -18.30
N ASP A 17 29.48 10.33 -17.65
CA ASP A 17 28.17 9.95 -17.14
C ASP A 17 27.64 10.94 -16.07
N VAL A 18 28.50 11.44 -15.17
CA VAL A 18 28.13 12.51 -14.19
C VAL A 18 27.71 13.79 -14.90
N ARG A 19 28.48 14.21 -15.92
CA ARG A 19 28.18 15.44 -16.68
C ARG A 19 26.92 15.31 -17.53
N ASP A 20 26.71 14.13 -18.10
CA ASP A 20 25.53 13.84 -18.92
C ASP A 20 24.27 13.78 -18.04
N ALA A 21 24.36 13.19 -16.86
CA ALA A 21 23.27 13.19 -15.88
C ALA A 21 22.90 14.61 -15.43
N ALA A 22 23.90 15.44 -15.09
CA ALA A 22 23.68 16.82 -14.71
C ALA A 22 23.08 17.66 -15.87
N SER A 23 23.55 17.40 -17.09
CA SER A 23 23.03 18.06 -18.29
C SER A 23 21.57 17.66 -18.56
N ALA A 24 21.26 16.37 -18.45
CA ALA A 24 19.90 15.86 -18.61
C ALA A 24 18.95 16.52 -17.60
N ILE A 25 19.30 16.53 -16.31
CA ILE A 25 18.51 17.16 -15.26
C ILE A 25 18.33 18.66 -15.57
N GLY A 26 19.38 19.38 -15.98
CA GLY A 26 19.28 20.79 -16.32
C GLY A 26 18.40 21.10 -17.52
N VAL A 27 18.23 20.16 -18.46
CA VAL A 27 17.32 20.27 -19.60
C VAL A 27 15.87 20.08 -19.15
N GLY A 28 15.61 19.09 -18.28
CA GLY A 28 14.26 18.81 -17.80
C GLY A 28 13.74 19.83 -16.81
N TYR A 29 14.62 20.42 -16.04
CA TYR A 29 14.30 21.45 -15.06
C TYR A 29 14.95 22.78 -15.45
N PRO A 30 14.43 23.49 -16.49
CA PRO A 30 15.08 24.67 -17.05
C PRO A 30 15.03 25.89 -16.15
N MET A 31 14.27 25.87 -15.05
CA MET A 31 14.19 26.96 -14.08
C MET A 31 14.77 26.53 -12.72
N THR A 32 15.50 27.44 -12.08
CA THR A 32 16.11 27.17 -10.76
C THR A 32 15.06 26.91 -9.67
N SER A 33 13.86 27.46 -9.80
CA SER A 33 12.72 27.17 -8.91
C SER A 33 12.27 25.70 -9.00
N GLN A 34 12.33 25.09 -10.18
CA GLN A 34 12.02 23.68 -10.39
C GLN A 34 13.11 22.80 -9.76
N VAL A 35 14.38 23.18 -9.96
CA VAL A 35 15.51 22.48 -9.31
C VAL A 35 15.45 22.60 -7.79
N MET A 36 15.01 23.76 -7.26
CA MET A 36 14.76 23.94 -5.83
C MET A 36 13.66 23.00 -5.32
N LEU A 37 12.57 22.88 -6.05
CA LEU A 37 11.47 21.98 -5.70
C LEU A 37 11.93 20.52 -5.71
N LEU A 38 12.67 20.11 -6.74
CA LEU A 38 13.29 18.78 -6.81
C LEU A 38 14.18 18.49 -5.60
N ALA A 39 15.05 19.46 -5.24
CA ALA A 39 15.93 19.34 -4.09
C ALA A 39 15.15 19.19 -2.76
N LYS A 40 14.06 19.96 -2.59
CA LYS A 40 13.16 19.85 -1.43
C LYS A 40 12.47 18.49 -1.37
N ASN A 41 11.96 18.00 -2.49
CA ASN A 41 11.30 16.70 -2.57
C ASN A 41 12.27 15.56 -2.22
N ALA A 42 13.54 15.70 -2.59
CA ALA A 42 14.60 14.77 -2.20
C ALA A 42 15.04 14.91 -0.73
N GLY A 43 14.46 15.84 0.03
CA GLY A 43 14.76 16.05 1.44
C GLY A 43 16.08 16.81 1.72
N LEU A 44 16.55 17.61 0.77
CA LEU A 44 17.73 18.45 0.94
C LEU A 44 17.42 19.73 1.73
N ALA A 45 18.36 20.12 2.58
CA ALA A 45 18.34 21.42 3.26
C ALA A 45 18.69 22.55 2.25
N THR A 46 17.69 23.12 1.61
CA THR A 46 17.86 24.09 0.52
C THR A 46 18.45 25.43 0.95
N ALA A 47 18.48 25.73 2.26
CA ALA A 47 19.06 26.97 2.79
C ALA A 47 20.57 27.12 2.54
N SER A 48 21.28 26.01 2.28
CA SER A 48 22.72 26.01 1.98
C SER A 48 23.04 26.00 0.48
N ILE A 49 22.03 26.13 -0.38
CA ILE A 49 22.17 26.08 -1.84
C ILE A 49 21.80 27.43 -2.41
N ASP A 50 22.66 28.00 -3.25
CA ASP A 50 22.36 29.25 -3.96
C ASP A 50 21.60 28.96 -5.27
N PHE A 51 20.32 29.31 -5.29
CA PHE A 51 19.45 29.14 -6.45
C PHE A 51 19.40 30.36 -7.38
N ASN A 52 20.21 31.42 -7.14
CA ASN A 52 20.19 32.64 -7.96
C ASN A 52 21.12 32.56 -9.20
N GLY A 53 21.86 31.49 -9.34
CA GLY A 53 22.80 31.31 -10.45
C GLY A 53 22.16 30.68 -11.72
N PRO A 54 22.96 30.47 -12.78
CA PRO A 54 22.52 29.70 -13.94
C PRO A 54 22.12 28.26 -13.56
N VAL A 55 21.05 27.74 -14.16
CA VAL A 55 20.51 26.41 -13.86
C VAL A 55 21.59 25.33 -13.85
N LYS A 56 22.51 25.35 -14.83
CA LYS A 56 23.62 24.40 -14.90
C LYS A 56 24.50 24.37 -13.64
N ILE A 57 24.74 25.53 -13.06
CA ILE A 57 25.56 25.66 -11.83
C ILE A 57 24.74 25.18 -10.63
N VAL A 58 23.45 25.58 -10.57
CA VAL A 58 22.53 25.16 -9.51
C VAL A 58 22.37 23.66 -9.49
N VAL A 59 22.15 23.00 -10.65
CA VAL A 59 22.04 21.54 -10.74
C VAL A 59 23.32 20.87 -10.25
N ARG A 60 24.50 21.38 -10.61
CA ARG A 60 25.76 20.85 -10.11
C ARG A 60 25.88 20.95 -8.59
N ASP A 61 25.55 22.10 -8.00
CA ASP A 61 25.60 22.28 -6.54
C ASP A 61 24.57 21.40 -5.84
N VAL A 62 23.38 21.24 -6.40
CA VAL A 62 22.33 20.33 -5.86
C VAL A 62 22.79 18.87 -5.88
N LEU A 63 23.42 18.39 -6.97
CA LEU A 63 23.94 17.03 -7.06
C LEU A 63 25.06 16.78 -6.02
N GLU A 64 26.01 17.73 -5.87
CA GLU A 64 27.06 17.65 -4.86
C GLU A 64 26.50 17.61 -3.44
N LYS A 65 25.57 18.51 -3.13
CA LYS A 65 24.91 18.57 -1.82
C LYS A 65 24.08 17.31 -1.56
N ALA A 66 23.37 16.81 -2.59
CA ALA A 66 22.63 15.57 -2.48
C ALA A 66 23.54 14.38 -2.17
N ARG A 67 24.72 14.32 -2.82
CA ARG A 67 25.69 13.27 -2.56
C ARG A 67 26.28 13.35 -1.16
N LEU A 68 26.69 14.56 -0.73
CA LEU A 68 27.23 14.78 0.61
C LEU A 68 26.19 14.50 1.72
N ALA A 69 24.92 14.78 1.47
CA ALA A 69 23.82 14.54 2.41
C ALA A 69 23.26 13.11 2.34
N ASP A 70 23.85 12.23 1.52
CA ASP A 70 23.34 10.88 1.29
C ASP A 70 21.89 10.86 0.76
N ARG A 71 21.57 11.78 -0.16
CA ARG A 71 20.26 12.00 -0.76
C ARG A 71 20.27 11.94 -2.29
N LEU A 72 21.41 11.57 -2.89
CA LEU A 72 21.54 11.59 -4.36
C LEU A 72 20.60 10.58 -5.02
N GLU A 73 20.50 9.38 -4.48
CA GLU A 73 19.60 8.36 -5.02
C GLU A 73 18.12 8.76 -4.84
N GLN A 74 17.79 9.45 -3.73
CA GLN A 74 16.44 9.99 -3.56
C GLN A 74 16.16 11.08 -4.59
N LEU A 75 17.11 11.96 -4.87
CA LEU A 75 16.95 13.01 -5.87
C LEU A 75 16.78 12.42 -7.27
N LEU A 76 17.57 11.41 -7.64
CA LEU A 76 17.41 10.72 -8.91
C LEU A 76 16.05 9.99 -9.00
N PHE A 77 15.60 9.42 -7.89
CA PHE A 77 14.28 8.79 -7.84
C PHE A 77 13.15 9.80 -8.09
N GLU A 78 13.23 11.01 -7.49
CA GLU A 78 12.24 12.07 -7.73
C GLU A 78 12.21 12.50 -9.22
N VAL A 79 13.37 12.54 -9.90
CA VAL A 79 13.40 12.79 -11.35
C VAL A 79 12.66 11.71 -12.13
N PHE A 80 12.87 10.41 -11.80
CA PHE A 80 12.16 9.32 -12.46
C PHE A 80 10.67 9.23 -12.09
N ALA A 81 10.28 9.79 -10.96
CA ALA A 81 8.88 9.84 -10.54
C ALA A 81 8.11 11.02 -11.16
N ASP A 82 8.80 11.97 -11.79
CA ASP A 82 8.20 13.17 -12.37
C ASP A 82 7.74 12.91 -13.82
N PRO A 83 6.44 12.84 -14.09
CA PRO A 83 5.92 12.59 -15.43
C PRO A 83 6.17 13.76 -16.41
N GLU A 84 6.41 14.98 -15.93
CA GLU A 84 6.64 16.14 -16.79
C GLU A 84 7.99 16.06 -17.50
N VAL A 85 8.92 15.25 -16.98
CA VAL A 85 10.27 15.07 -17.53
C VAL A 85 10.51 13.65 -18.08
N GLU A 86 9.47 12.91 -18.40
CA GLU A 86 9.56 11.54 -18.92
C GLU A 86 10.53 11.42 -20.10
N GLY A 87 10.60 12.43 -20.96
CA GLY A 87 11.54 12.51 -22.09
C GLY A 87 13.02 12.46 -21.71
N LEU A 88 13.38 12.78 -20.47
CA LEU A 88 14.76 12.68 -19.98
C LEU A 88 15.11 11.30 -19.38
N HIS A 89 14.10 10.51 -19.01
CA HIS A 89 14.32 9.26 -18.27
C HIS A 89 15.27 8.33 -19.02
N GLU A 90 15.13 8.26 -20.37
CA GLU A 90 16.01 7.45 -21.20
C GLU A 90 17.46 7.97 -21.20
N ALA A 91 17.66 9.28 -21.29
CA ALA A 91 18.98 9.90 -21.23
C ALA A 91 19.65 9.65 -19.87
N LEU A 92 18.89 9.79 -18.79
CA LEU A 92 19.39 9.56 -17.44
C LEU A 92 19.70 8.07 -17.18
N ARG A 93 18.87 7.13 -17.68
CA ARG A 93 19.12 5.68 -17.61
C ARG A 93 20.44 5.31 -18.26
N LYS A 94 20.76 5.88 -19.41
CA LYS A 94 22.04 5.61 -20.09
C LYS A 94 23.26 5.96 -19.24
N THR A 95 23.17 6.99 -18.39
CA THR A 95 24.25 7.36 -17.48
C THR A 95 24.42 6.39 -16.30
N MET A 96 23.39 5.62 -16.00
CA MET A 96 23.37 4.72 -14.84
C MET A 96 23.92 3.32 -15.12
N SER A 97 24.18 2.96 -16.37
CA SER A 97 24.76 1.67 -16.77
C SER A 97 24.06 0.45 -16.14
N GLY A 98 22.75 0.47 -16.05
CA GLY A 98 21.93 -0.63 -15.47
C GLY A 98 21.83 -0.63 -13.94
N HIS A 99 22.28 0.43 -13.25
CA HIS A 99 22.18 0.53 -11.78
C HIS A 99 20.89 1.23 -11.28
N GLU A 100 19.88 1.40 -12.12
CA GLU A 100 18.59 2.02 -11.75
C GLU A 100 17.90 1.35 -10.56
N ALA A 101 17.98 0.02 -10.50
CA ALA A 101 17.41 -0.74 -9.39
C ALA A 101 18.04 -0.35 -8.04
N LYS A 102 19.32 0.02 -8.02
CA LYS A 102 20.00 0.51 -6.80
C LYS A 102 19.46 1.87 -6.37
N VAL A 103 19.28 2.81 -7.32
CA VAL A 103 18.68 4.12 -7.04
C VAL A 103 17.30 3.96 -6.43
N ARG A 104 16.46 3.12 -7.02
CA ARG A 104 15.13 2.86 -6.54
C ARG A 104 15.11 2.19 -5.16
N ALA A 105 15.94 1.16 -4.97
CA ALA A 105 16.05 0.46 -3.70
C ALA A 105 16.60 1.37 -2.59
N ALA A 106 17.61 2.18 -2.88
CA ALA A 106 18.20 3.11 -1.92
C ALA A 106 17.23 4.22 -1.54
N ALA A 107 16.51 4.80 -2.50
CA ALA A 107 15.48 5.81 -2.24
C ALA A 107 14.34 5.27 -1.38
N LEU A 108 13.93 4.01 -1.58
CA LEU A 108 12.89 3.36 -0.78
C LEU A 108 13.38 2.97 0.62
N SER A 109 14.63 2.51 0.75
CA SER A 109 15.22 2.11 2.03
C SER A 109 15.58 3.29 2.94
N ARG A 110 15.88 4.45 2.33
CA ARG A 110 16.27 5.69 3.05
C ARG A 110 15.10 6.62 3.33
N ARG A 111 13.89 6.26 2.93
CA ARG A 111 12.71 6.90 3.52
C ARG A 111 12.87 6.77 5.03
N PRO A 112 12.74 7.88 5.80
CA PRO A 112 12.86 7.80 7.23
C PRO A 112 12.01 6.63 7.68
N SER A 113 12.62 5.70 8.44
CA SER A 113 11.85 4.63 9.03
C SER A 113 10.69 5.27 9.78
N LEU A 114 9.53 4.66 9.72
CA LEU A 114 8.34 5.11 10.45
C LEU A 114 8.62 5.41 11.93
N ASP A 115 9.68 4.82 12.49
CA ASP A 115 10.14 5.03 13.85
C ASP A 115 10.76 6.40 14.10
N VAL A 116 11.25 7.11 13.08
CA VAL A 116 11.84 8.46 13.23
C VAL A 116 10.81 9.56 13.06
N LEU A 117 9.77 9.33 12.25
CA LEU A 117 8.55 10.15 12.21
C LEU A 117 7.50 9.62 13.20
N GLY A 118 7.95 8.70 14.05
CA GLY A 118 7.16 8.14 15.12
C GLY A 118 6.45 9.25 15.87
N ARG A 119 5.14 9.08 15.97
CA ARG A 119 4.21 9.83 16.82
C ARG A 119 4.88 11.03 17.44
N LEU A 120 4.47 12.23 17.04
CA LEU A 120 4.74 13.39 17.89
C LEU A 120 4.49 12.92 19.31
N PRO A 121 5.48 13.00 20.22
CA PRO A 121 5.31 12.51 21.58
C PRO A 121 3.98 13.02 22.12
N ALA A 122 3.24 12.19 22.83
CA ALA A 122 1.96 12.59 23.40
C ALA A 122 2.06 13.84 24.31
N ASP A 123 3.26 14.17 24.73
CA ASP A 123 3.64 15.35 25.50
C ASP A 123 3.93 16.61 24.65
N VAL A 124 4.03 16.50 23.33
CA VAL A 124 3.88 17.65 22.41
C VAL A 124 2.41 18.09 22.32
N VAL A 125 1.49 17.32 22.89
CA VAL A 125 0.14 17.77 23.17
C VAL A 125 0.18 18.83 24.28
N VAL A 126 0.59 20.02 23.87
CA VAL A 126 0.01 21.29 24.33
C VAL A 126 -0.17 21.43 25.84
N GLN A 127 0.90 21.76 26.51
CA GLN A 127 0.74 22.64 27.67
C GLN A 127 0.49 24.07 27.16
N GLY A 128 -0.79 24.48 27.14
CA GLY A 128 -1.15 25.89 27.16
C GLY A 128 -0.81 26.71 25.92
N ASP A 129 -1.03 26.17 24.71
CA ASP A 129 -1.04 27.00 23.53
C ASP A 129 -2.32 27.87 23.55
N THR A 130 -2.14 29.16 23.65
CA THR A 130 -3.20 30.17 23.47
C THR A 130 -3.49 30.39 21.99
N GLY A 131 -3.08 29.44 21.13
CA GLY A 131 -3.31 29.43 19.69
C GLY A 131 -4.78 29.25 19.31
N THR A 132 -5.07 29.49 18.06
CA THR A 132 -6.43 29.37 17.48
C THR A 132 -6.77 27.92 17.10
N GLU A 133 -5.79 27.01 17.10
CA GLU A 133 -5.91 25.60 16.72
C GLU A 133 -6.11 24.72 17.95
N THR A 134 -6.88 23.65 17.75
CA THR A 134 -7.20 22.69 18.82
C THR A 134 -7.11 21.26 18.31
N LEU A 135 -6.48 20.39 19.10
CA LEU A 135 -6.51 18.95 18.86
C LEU A 135 -7.87 18.40 19.31
N LEU A 136 -8.73 18.07 18.35
CA LEU A 136 -10.10 17.58 18.63
C LEU A 136 -10.17 16.07 18.82
N ASN A 137 -9.27 15.31 18.18
CA ASN A 137 -9.23 13.85 18.28
C ASN A 137 -7.78 13.37 18.41
N ALA A 138 -7.39 12.99 19.64
CA ALA A 138 -6.05 12.51 19.94
C ALA A 138 -5.74 11.14 19.28
N MET A 139 -6.78 10.39 18.85
CA MET A 139 -6.63 9.11 18.17
C MET A 139 -6.44 9.27 16.65
N ALA A 140 -6.64 10.47 16.11
CA ALA A 140 -6.36 10.81 14.72
C ALA A 140 -5.04 11.59 14.65
N PRO A 141 -3.90 10.92 14.48
CA PRO A 141 -2.59 11.57 14.43
C PRO A 141 -2.47 12.45 13.18
N PHE A 142 -1.55 13.41 13.23
CA PHE A 142 -1.11 14.10 12.02
C PHE A 142 -0.35 13.12 11.13
N GLU A 143 -0.70 13.10 9.84
CA GLU A 143 -0.07 12.21 8.87
C GLU A 143 0.95 12.98 8.01
N ASP A 144 2.13 12.39 7.81
CA ASP A 144 3.04 12.86 6.77
C ASP A 144 2.47 12.53 5.39
N PRO A 145 2.23 13.53 4.50
CA PRO A 145 1.61 13.27 3.21
C PRO A 145 2.42 12.35 2.30
N ALA A 146 3.76 12.36 2.39
CA ALA A 146 4.60 11.47 1.59
C ALA A 146 4.50 10.04 2.08
N LEU A 147 4.48 9.86 3.40
CA LEU A 147 4.32 8.57 4.04
C LEU A 147 2.92 7.99 3.76
N PHE A 148 1.87 8.81 3.88
CA PHE A 148 0.50 8.43 3.54
C PHE A 148 0.41 7.93 2.09
N ARG A 149 0.93 8.70 1.12
CA ARG A 149 0.93 8.29 -0.29
C ARG A 149 1.69 6.98 -0.51
N SER A 150 2.83 6.81 0.15
CA SER A 150 3.64 5.59 0.03
C SER A 150 2.93 4.37 0.56
N ARG A 151 2.28 4.48 1.71
CA ARG A 151 1.51 3.40 2.33
C ARG A 151 0.28 3.06 1.49
N LEU A 152 -0.43 4.08 1.00
CA LEU A 152 -1.58 3.88 0.12
C LEU A 152 -1.16 3.18 -1.17
N ALA A 153 -0.09 3.64 -1.83
CA ALA A 153 0.42 3.01 -3.03
C ALA A 153 0.83 1.54 -2.79
N ALA A 154 1.49 1.25 -1.67
CA ALA A 154 1.82 -0.12 -1.29
C ALA A 154 0.56 -0.96 -1.02
N GLY A 155 -0.47 -0.38 -0.40
CA GLY A 155 -1.76 -1.02 -0.17
C GLY A 155 -2.48 -1.36 -1.48
N GLU A 156 -2.53 -0.41 -2.42
CA GLU A 156 -3.15 -0.61 -3.75
C GLU A 156 -2.57 -1.81 -4.49
N LEU A 157 -1.25 -2.01 -4.41
CA LEU A 157 -0.57 -3.11 -5.10
C LEU A 157 -0.91 -4.49 -4.51
N ARG A 158 -1.33 -4.54 -3.26
CA ARG A 158 -1.60 -5.77 -2.51
C ARG A 158 -3.06 -6.20 -2.54
N VAL A 159 -3.95 -5.36 -3.08
CA VAL A 159 -5.38 -5.64 -3.20
C VAL A 159 -5.70 -6.14 -4.60
N CYS A 160 -6.65 -7.06 -4.71
CA CYS A 160 -7.13 -7.58 -5.98
C CYS A 160 -8.66 -7.64 -6.03
N GLN A 161 -9.21 -7.61 -7.22
CA GLN A 161 -10.57 -8.03 -7.48
C GLN A 161 -10.60 -9.55 -7.57
N VAL A 162 -11.55 -10.18 -6.90
CA VAL A 162 -11.77 -11.63 -7.00
C VAL A 162 -12.84 -11.88 -8.04
N LEU A 163 -12.46 -12.59 -9.10
CA LEU A 163 -13.38 -13.06 -10.13
C LEU A 163 -13.72 -14.54 -9.90
N VAL A 164 -14.98 -14.87 -10.04
CA VAL A 164 -15.49 -16.24 -10.00
C VAL A 164 -16.25 -16.50 -11.30
N ARG A 165 -15.81 -17.45 -12.09
CA ARG A 165 -16.36 -17.75 -13.42
C ARG A 165 -16.41 -16.54 -14.36
N GLY A 166 -15.38 -15.68 -14.26
CA GLY A 166 -15.26 -14.47 -15.06
C GLY A 166 -16.03 -13.26 -14.55
N GLU A 167 -16.85 -13.41 -13.50
CA GLU A 167 -17.65 -12.33 -12.93
C GLU A 167 -17.01 -11.77 -11.66
N ALA A 168 -17.10 -10.47 -11.45
CA ALA A 168 -16.61 -9.80 -10.23
C ALA A 168 -17.43 -10.23 -9.02
N ALA A 169 -16.85 -11.02 -8.14
CA ALA A 169 -17.51 -11.60 -6.97
C ALA A 169 -17.20 -10.84 -5.67
N GLY A 170 -16.04 -10.22 -5.58
CA GLY A 170 -15.60 -9.49 -4.39
C GLY A 170 -14.18 -8.98 -4.50
N SER A 171 -13.60 -8.72 -3.36
CA SER A 171 -12.22 -8.25 -3.18
C SER A 171 -11.36 -9.30 -2.48
N GLY A 172 -10.07 -9.14 -2.54
CA GLY A 172 -9.09 -9.89 -1.75
C GLY A 172 -7.81 -9.10 -1.57
N PHE A 173 -6.95 -9.55 -0.69
CA PHE A 173 -5.66 -8.92 -0.47
C PHE A 173 -4.57 -9.93 -0.12
N LEU A 174 -3.34 -9.67 -0.56
CA LEU A 174 -2.18 -10.50 -0.30
C LEU A 174 -1.80 -10.49 1.18
N VAL A 175 -1.65 -11.69 1.74
CA VAL A 175 -1.18 -11.94 3.11
C VAL A 175 0.10 -12.78 3.16
N GLY A 176 0.60 -13.15 2.02
CA GLY A 176 1.84 -13.87 1.79
C GLY A 176 2.26 -13.78 0.34
N PRO A 177 3.42 -14.35 -0.05
CA PRO A 177 3.89 -14.31 -1.43
C PRO A 177 2.90 -14.87 -2.45
N GLN A 178 2.18 -15.93 -2.07
CA GLN A 178 1.28 -16.69 -2.94
C GLN A 178 -0.13 -16.84 -2.36
N HIS A 179 -0.44 -16.09 -1.30
CA HIS A 179 -1.71 -16.25 -0.59
C HIS A 179 -2.48 -14.95 -0.51
N ILE A 180 -3.77 -15.00 -0.85
CA ILE A 180 -4.72 -13.91 -0.58
C ILE A 180 -5.72 -14.33 0.48
N LEU A 181 -6.20 -13.33 1.23
CA LEU A 181 -7.35 -13.46 2.11
C LEU A 181 -8.56 -12.80 1.43
N THR A 182 -9.69 -13.49 1.42
CA THR A 182 -11.00 -13.02 0.96
C THR A 182 -12.10 -13.62 1.82
N ASN A 183 -13.37 -13.33 1.56
CA ASN A 183 -14.46 -13.98 2.25
C ASN A 183 -14.77 -15.38 1.69
N TRP A 184 -15.26 -16.24 2.57
CA TRP A 184 -15.73 -17.56 2.17
C TRP A 184 -16.93 -17.46 1.21
N HIS A 185 -17.92 -16.60 1.52
CA HIS A 185 -19.09 -16.44 0.66
C HIS A 185 -18.75 -15.96 -0.75
N VAL A 186 -17.61 -15.27 -0.96
CA VAL A 186 -17.11 -14.87 -2.30
C VAL A 186 -16.66 -16.08 -3.10
N THR A 187 -16.08 -17.09 -2.46
CA THR A 187 -15.47 -18.26 -3.11
C THR A 187 -16.29 -19.55 -2.99
N GLN A 188 -17.35 -19.56 -2.19
CA GLN A 188 -18.10 -20.79 -1.85
C GLN A 188 -18.66 -21.58 -3.04
N THR A 189 -18.88 -20.90 -4.17
CA THR A 189 -19.39 -21.55 -5.40
C THR A 189 -18.29 -22.16 -6.26
N LEU A 190 -17.01 -21.95 -5.92
CA LEU A 190 -15.89 -22.58 -6.61
C LEU A 190 -15.81 -24.07 -6.26
N GLY A 191 -15.55 -24.89 -7.26
CA GLY A 191 -15.26 -26.30 -7.08
C GLY A 191 -13.90 -26.54 -6.39
N SER A 192 -13.62 -27.78 -6.05
CA SER A 192 -12.36 -28.18 -5.40
C SER A 192 -11.09 -27.85 -6.21
N GLN A 193 -11.22 -27.79 -7.53
CA GLN A 193 -10.08 -27.54 -8.44
C GLN A 193 -9.76 -26.06 -8.69
N GLY A 194 -10.54 -25.11 -8.17
CA GLY A 194 -10.25 -23.68 -8.23
C GLY A 194 -10.19 -23.02 -9.63
N GLY A 195 -10.34 -23.78 -10.70
CA GLY A 195 -10.08 -23.34 -12.07
C GLY A 195 -10.89 -22.14 -12.56
N ASP A 196 -11.99 -21.83 -11.90
CA ASP A 196 -12.85 -20.68 -12.22
C ASP A 196 -12.60 -19.45 -11.33
N GLY A 197 -11.60 -19.51 -10.45
CA GLY A 197 -11.22 -18.42 -9.56
C GLY A 197 -9.99 -17.66 -10.06
N VAL A 198 -10.06 -16.34 -10.08
CA VAL A 198 -8.95 -15.45 -10.49
C VAL A 198 -8.82 -14.28 -9.54
N ALA A 199 -7.60 -13.96 -9.16
CA ALA A 199 -7.24 -12.70 -8.50
C ALA A 199 -6.75 -11.72 -9.56
N LEU A 200 -7.46 -10.62 -9.77
CA LEU A 200 -7.12 -9.58 -10.75
C LEU A 200 -6.47 -8.40 -10.03
N PHE A 201 -5.15 -8.31 -10.12
CA PHE A 201 -4.34 -7.23 -9.54
C PHE A 201 -4.20 -6.06 -10.51
N ASP A 202 -3.93 -4.87 -9.99
CA ASP A 202 -3.65 -3.65 -10.75
C ASP A 202 -4.78 -3.22 -11.69
N HIS A 203 -5.95 -3.82 -11.60
CA HIS A 203 -7.10 -3.43 -12.40
C HIS A 203 -7.60 -2.06 -11.98
N LYS A 204 -7.62 -1.12 -12.92
CA LYS A 204 -8.07 0.25 -12.66
C LYS A 204 -9.08 0.70 -13.70
N ARG A 205 -10.09 1.38 -13.20
CA ARG A 205 -11.08 2.11 -14.02
C ARG A 205 -11.07 3.58 -13.61
N ASP A 206 -11.42 4.44 -14.52
CA ASP A 206 -11.69 5.84 -14.19
C ASP A 206 -13.09 6.02 -13.55
N THR A 207 -13.44 7.23 -13.20
CA THR A 207 -14.73 7.58 -12.60
C THR A 207 -15.93 7.38 -13.55
N GLN A 208 -15.67 7.18 -14.83
CA GLN A 208 -16.67 6.92 -15.86
C GLN A 208 -16.81 5.40 -16.16
N GLY A 209 -16.02 4.57 -15.47
CA GLY A 209 -16.02 3.12 -15.65
C GLY A 209 -15.13 2.63 -16.79
N THR A 210 -14.38 3.50 -17.46
CA THR A 210 -13.47 3.09 -18.53
C THR A 210 -12.25 2.38 -17.92
N VAL A 211 -11.85 1.26 -18.50
CA VAL A 211 -10.65 0.53 -18.07
C VAL A 211 -9.40 1.33 -18.46
N VAL A 212 -8.68 1.84 -17.48
CA VAL A 212 -7.39 2.53 -17.67
C VAL A 212 -6.19 1.60 -17.47
N ASN A 213 -6.37 0.51 -16.74
CA ASN A 213 -5.42 -0.59 -16.63
C ASN A 213 -6.20 -1.90 -16.56
N SER A 214 -5.97 -2.81 -17.50
CA SER A 214 -6.64 -4.12 -17.53
C SER A 214 -6.24 -5.02 -16.36
N GLY A 215 -5.10 -4.74 -15.74
CA GLY A 215 -4.58 -5.49 -14.62
C GLY A 215 -3.87 -6.79 -15.00
N ARG A 216 -3.47 -7.51 -13.98
CA ARG A 216 -2.82 -8.82 -14.05
C ARG A 216 -3.73 -9.89 -13.45
N ALA A 217 -4.20 -10.79 -14.28
CA ALA A 217 -4.99 -11.93 -13.85
C ALA A 217 -4.08 -13.05 -13.36
N VAL A 218 -4.28 -13.49 -12.12
CA VAL A 218 -3.56 -14.61 -11.49
C VAL A 218 -4.59 -15.66 -11.09
N PRO A 219 -4.62 -16.83 -11.76
CA PRO A 219 -5.54 -17.91 -11.42
C PRO A 219 -5.32 -18.43 -10.00
N PHE A 220 -6.35 -18.96 -9.40
CA PHE A 220 -6.21 -19.76 -8.19
C PHE A 220 -5.46 -21.07 -8.52
N ALA A 221 -4.69 -21.59 -7.57
CA ALA A 221 -4.03 -22.88 -7.73
C ALA A 221 -5.05 -24.02 -7.82
N SER A 222 -4.67 -25.19 -8.32
CA SER A 222 -5.53 -26.37 -8.32
C SER A 222 -5.98 -26.75 -6.91
N GLU A 223 -5.08 -26.64 -5.93
CA GLU A 223 -5.37 -26.79 -4.50
C GLU A 223 -5.47 -25.40 -3.83
N TRP A 224 -6.42 -24.62 -4.29
CA TRP A 224 -6.54 -23.21 -3.94
C TRP A 224 -6.96 -22.94 -2.50
N LYS A 225 -7.82 -23.79 -1.93
CA LYS A 225 -8.39 -23.57 -0.60
C LYS A 225 -7.46 -24.11 0.48
N VAL A 226 -6.70 -23.23 1.11
CA VAL A 226 -5.76 -23.59 2.19
C VAL A 226 -6.50 -23.72 3.52
N ALA A 227 -7.34 -22.73 3.85
CA ALA A 227 -8.18 -22.74 5.04
C ALA A 227 -9.43 -21.91 4.78
N SER A 228 -10.51 -22.16 5.51
CA SER A 228 -11.72 -21.37 5.40
C SER A 228 -12.63 -21.49 6.60
N SER A 229 -13.43 -20.47 6.84
CA SER A 229 -14.48 -20.49 7.85
C SER A 229 -15.78 -20.01 7.24
N GLY A 230 -16.89 -20.69 7.50
CA GLY A 230 -18.22 -20.33 7.01
C GLY A 230 -18.71 -18.99 7.57
N PHE A 231 -19.85 -18.54 7.08
CA PHE A 231 -20.51 -17.31 7.55
C PHE A 231 -21.85 -17.62 8.24
N ALA A 232 -22.30 -16.67 9.07
CA ALA A 232 -23.59 -16.76 9.73
C ALA A 232 -24.71 -16.16 8.84
N THR A 233 -25.97 -16.48 9.15
CA THR A 233 -27.12 -15.89 8.49
C THR A 233 -27.33 -14.43 8.92
N ASP A 234 -27.98 -13.61 8.09
CA ASP A 234 -28.18 -12.19 8.31
C ASP A 234 -28.71 -11.81 9.70
N PRO A 235 -29.76 -12.47 10.26
CA PRO A 235 -30.23 -12.11 11.60
C PRO A 235 -29.18 -12.26 12.69
N VAL A 236 -28.27 -13.25 12.54
CA VAL A 236 -27.18 -13.50 13.49
C VAL A 236 -26.05 -12.49 13.30
N GLU A 237 -25.71 -12.16 12.07
CA GLU A 237 -24.71 -11.13 11.73
C GLU A 237 -25.13 -9.74 12.26
N LEU A 238 -26.41 -9.41 12.16
CA LEU A 238 -26.96 -8.13 12.63
C LEU A 238 -27.15 -8.07 14.16
N SER A 239 -27.08 -9.21 14.85
CA SER A 239 -27.21 -9.26 16.30
C SER A 239 -26.10 -8.46 16.99
N PRO A 240 -26.40 -7.68 18.06
CA PRO A 240 -25.38 -7.03 18.87
C PRO A 240 -24.35 -7.99 19.45
N ALA A 241 -24.75 -9.23 19.73
CA ALA A 241 -23.84 -10.26 20.22
C ALA A 241 -22.77 -10.65 19.18
N GLY A 242 -23.13 -10.62 17.91
CA GLY A 242 -22.35 -11.21 16.83
C GLY A 242 -22.55 -12.72 16.72
N PRO A 243 -22.08 -13.36 15.63
CA PRO A 243 -22.15 -14.80 15.44
C PRO A 243 -21.25 -15.56 16.41
N GLU A 244 -21.54 -16.84 16.63
CA GLU A 244 -20.69 -17.73 17.41
C GLU A 244 -19.28 -17.82 16.84
N PRO A 245 -18.25 -18.02 17.70
CA PRO A 245 -16.88 -18.28 17.25
C PRO A 245 -16.81 -19.46 16.26
N GLY A 246 -15.96 -19.32 15.23
CA GLY A 246 -15.85 -20.31 14.16
C GLY A 246 -16.67 -19.98 12.90
N LEU A 247 -17.45 -18.91 12.92
CA LEU A 247 -18.17 -18.39 11.75
C LEU A 247 -17.55 -17.05 11.31
N TYR A 248 -16.31 -17.13 10.78
CA TYR A 248 -15.49 -15.95 10.49
C TYR A 248 -15.53 -15.50 9.03
N ASP A 249 -16.28 -16.19 8.17
CA ASP A 249 -16.45 -15.83 6.76
C ASP A 249 -15.15 -15.47 6.05
N TYR A 250 -14.14 -16.30 6.14
CA TYR A 250 -12.90 -16.10 5.40
C TYR A 250 -12.52 -17.31 4.55
N ALA A 251 -11.72 -17.06 3.52
CA ALA A 251 -10.99 -18.05 2.76
C ALA A 251 -9.54 -17.60 2.57
N LEU A 252 -8.59 -18.44 2.98
CA LEU A 252 -7.19 -18.32 2.61
C LEU A 252 -6.99 -19.07 1.30
N VAL A 253 -6.70 -18.32 0.25
CA VAL A 253 -6.62 -18.81 -1.12
C VAL A 253 -5.17 -18.84 -1.57
N ARG A 254 -4.71 -19.98 -2.09
CA ARG A 254 -3.43 -20.09 -2.78
C ARG A 254 -3.59 -19.72 -4.25
N LEU A 255 -2.72 -18.85 -4.72
CA LEU A 255 -2.63 -18.45 -6.13
C LEU A 255 -1.73 -19.43 -6.90
N SER A 256 -1.86 -19.47 -8.23
CA SER A 256 -1.02 -20.33 -9.10
C SER A 256 0.45 -19.91 -9.12
N GLU A 257 0.75 -18.68 -8.72
CA GLU A 257 2.11 -18.13 -8.71
C GLU A 257 2.35 -17.17 -7.53
N PRO A 258 3.60 -16.99 -7.07
CA PRO A 258 3.93 -16.15 -5.92
C PRO A 258 3.99 -14.66 -6.31
N VAL A 259 2.87 -14.09 -6.72
CA VAL A 259 2.76 -12.72 -7.24
C VAL A 259 3.23 -11.65 -6.26
N GLY A 260 3.15 -11.91 -4.95
CA GLY A 260 3.66 -11.01 -3.91
C GLY A 260 5.18 -10.86 -3.91
N SER A 261 5.90 -11.89 -4.37
CA SER A 261 7.38 -11.86 -4.51
C SER A 261 7.85 -11.36 -5.86
N GLN A 262 6.94 -11.12 -6.79
CA GLN A 262 7.28 -10.70 -8.15
C GLN A 262 7.33 -9.18 -8.26
N GLY A 263 8.10 -8.70 -9.24
CA GLY A 263 8.17 -7.28 -9.60
C GLY A 263 6.83 -6.76 -10.12
N ILE A 264 6.64 -5.45 -10.00
CA ILE A 264 5.44 -4.76 -10.44
C ILE A 264 5.62 -4.33 -11.89
N GLY A 265 4.59 -4.53 -12.71
CA GLY A 265 4.63 -4.20 -14.14
C GLY A 265 5.40 -5.22 -14.99
N ALA A 266 5.92 -4.78 -16.14
CA ALA A 266 6.65 -5.62 -17.09
C ALA A 266 8.11 -5.90 -16.67
N ASP A 267 8.63 -5.15 -15.71
CA ASP A 267 10.01 -5.28 -15.21
C ASP A 267 10.05 -6.19 -13.98
N SER A 268 10.56 -7.40 -14.16
CA SER A 268 10.73 -8.39 -13.09
C SER A 268 11.81 -8.01 -12.07
N SER A 269 12.66 -7.02 -12.38
CA SER A 269 13.70 -6.49 -11.48
C SER A 269 13.22 -5.35 -10.57
N GLY A 270 11.99 -4.85 -10.79
CA GLY A 270 11.40 -3.76 -10.05
C GLY A 270 11.02 -4.09 -8.61
N ASP A 271 10.39 -3.12 -7.94
CA ASP A 271 9.89 -3.30 -6.57
C ASP A 271 8.94 -4.48 -6.49
N ARG A 272 9.10 -5.27 -5.45
CA ARG A 272 8.20 -6.40 -5.19
C ARG A 272 6.85 -5.89 -4.69
N ARG A 273 5.79 -6.56 -5.08
CA ARG A 273 4.43 -6.24 -4.64
C ARG A 273 4.28 -6.29 -3.12
N GLY A 274 4.85 -7.32 -2.48
CA GLY A 274 4.71 -7.55 -1.06
C GLY A 274 3.33 -8.08 -0.67
N SER A 275 3.09 -8.14 0.64
CA SER A 275 1.83 -8.54 1.25
C SER A 275 1.55 -7.70 2.49
N PHE A 276 0.31 -7.70 2.97
CA PHE A 276 -0.01 -7.21 4.31
C PHE A 276 0.48 -8.22 5.33
N ALA A 277 1.06 -7.73 6.42
CA ALA A 277 1.43 -8.60 7.54
C ALA A 277 0.17 -9.07 8.27
N LEU A 278 0.10 -10.35 8.57
CA LEU A 278 -0.90 -10.90 9.47
C LEU A 278 -0.40 -10.73 10.91
N SER A 279 -0.82 -9.67 11.56
CA SER A 279 -0.51 -9.41 12.97
C SER A 279 -1.79 -9.14 13.75
N ALA A 280 -1.89 -9.75 14.93
CA ALA A 280 -2.97 -9.42 15.85
C ALA A 280 -2.62 -8.10 16.58
N ARG A 281 -3.52 -7.13 16.56
CA ARG A 281 -3.35 -5.92 17.38
C ARG A 281 -3.34 -6.27 18.86
N ALA A 282 -2.42 -5.67 19.59
CA ALA A 282 -2.34 -5.82 21.04
C ALA A 282 -3.49 -5.08 21.76
N THR A 283 -4.02 -4.00 21.16
CA THR A 283 -5.11 -3.19 21.73
C THR A 283 -6.33 -3.22 20.83
N PRO A 284 -7.55 -3.27 21.39
CA PRO A 284 -8.79 -3.13 20.62
C PRO A 284 -8.81 -1.81 19.87
N ILE A 285 -9.51 -1.79 18.72
CA ILE A 285 -9.74 -0.58 17.93
C ILE A 285 -10.72 0.31 18.70
N SER A 286 -10.33 1.58 18.90
CA SER A 286 -11.18 2.59 19.53
C SER A 286 -12.23 3.14 18.56
N ALA A 287 -13.38 3.57 19.07
CA ALA A 287 -14.39 4.27 18.29
C ALA A 287 -13.87 5.56 17.63
N ASP A 288 -12.90 6.20 18.26
CA ASP A 288 -12.31 7.46 17.80
C ASP A 288 -11.18 7.29 16.77
N GLU A 289 -10.72 6.04 16.56
CA GLU A 289 -9.68 5.79 15.57
C GLU A 289 -10.21 5.99 14.14
N PRO A 290 -9.37 6.56 13.24
CA PRO A 290 -9.64 6.53 11.82
C PRO A 290 -9.42 5.12 11.27
N LEU A 291 -10.32 4.70 10.40
CA LEU A 291 -10.18 3.43 9.66
C LEU A 291 -10.41 3.65 8.17
N TRP A 292 -9.80 2.79 7.38
CA TRP A 292 -9.88 2.77 5.93
C TRP A 292 -10.41 1.42 5.45
N VAL A 293 -11.17 1.40 4.37
CA VAL A 293 -11.54 0.17 3.65
C VAL A 293 -11.05 0.30 2.22
N LEU A 294 -10.18 -0.59 1.79
CA LEU A 294 -9.58 -0.60 0.46
C LEU A 294 -9.97 -1.87 -0.29
N GLY A 295 -10.63 -1.74 -1.44
CA GLY A 295 -11.09 -2.87 -2.22
C GLY A 295 -11.73 -2.51 -3.54
N HIS A 296 -12.22 -3.52 -4.25
CA HIS A 296 -12.85 -3.45 -5.56
C HIS A 296 -14.36 -3.67 -5.47
N PRO A 297 -15.15 -2.64 -5.15
CA PRO A 297 -16.60 -2.79 -5.19
C PRO A 297 -17.07 -3.05 -6.63
N ALA A 298 -18.13 -3.83 -6.77
CA ALA A 298 -18.78 -4.09 -8.05
C ALA A 298 -20.29 -4.14 -7.82
N THR A 299 -21.05 -3.63 -8.75
CA THR A 299 -22.50 -3.80 -8.79
C THR A 299 -22.86 -4.73 -9.95
N PRO A 300 -24.06 -5.36 -9.97
CA PRO A 300 -24.46 -6.19 -11.10
C PRO A 300 -24.43 -5.47 -12.44
N ASP A 301 -24.62 -4.14 -12.42
CA ASP A 301 -24.75 -3.33 -13.62
C ASP A 301 -23.48 -2.55 -13.97
N ALA A 302 -22.50 -2.50 -13.06
CA ALA A 302 -21.26 -1.74 -13.27
C ALA A 302 -20.13 -2.26 -12.37
N GLU A 303 -18.98 -2.51 -12.96
CA GLU A 303 -17.72 -2.60 -12.22
C GLU A 303 -17.28 -1.19 -11.85
N LEU A 304 -16.92 -1.00 -10.59
CA LEU A 304 -16.44 0.26 -10.07
C LEU A 304 -14.91 0.28 -10.01
N PRO A 305 -14.28 1.46 -9.97
CA PRO A 305 -12.84 1.56 -9.75
C PRO A 305 -12.45 0.96 -8.39
N LEU A 306 -11.15 0.69 -8.19
CA LEU A 306 -10.60 0.47 -6.86
C LEU A 306 -10.94 1.68 -6.00
N LEU A 307 -11.58 1.46 -4.86
CA LEU A 307 -12.00 2.52 -3.96
C LEU A 307 -11.32 2.41 -2.60
N LEU A 308 -10.91 3.58 -2.10
CA LEU A 308 -10.55 3.81 -0.72
C LEU A 308 -11.70 4.57 -0.05
N SER A 309 -12.31 3.99 0.96
CA SER A 309 -13.30 4.64 1.81
C SER A 309 -12.75 4.81 3.21
N PHE A 310 -13.08 5.92 3.89
CA PHE A 310 -12.59 6.14 5.24
C PHE A 310 -13.59 6.88 6.11
N ALA A 311 -13.40 6.78 7.41
CA ALA A 311 -14.04 7.63 8.39
C ALA A 311 -13.08 7.92 9.56
N SER A 312 -13.15 9.15 10.06
CA SER A 312 -12.41 9.61 11.23
C SER A 312 -13.29 10.59 12.03
N PRO A 313 -13.82 10.20 13.22
CA PRO A 313 -13.73 8.85 13.81
C PRO A 313 -14.51 7.81 13.00
N ALA A 314 -14.06 6.56 13.04
CA ALA A 314 -14.74 5.47 12.36
C ALA A 314 -16.00 4.97 13.11
N GLY A 315 -16.18 5.39 14.37
CA GLY A 315 -17.24 4.88 15.25
C GLY A 315 -17.10 3.37 15.45
N ALA A 316 -15.88 2.86 15.46
CA ALA A 316 -15.60 1.45 15.53
C ALA A 316 -15.96 0.86 16.89
N ASN A 317 -16.62 -0.29 16.90
CA ASN A 317 -16.89 -1.05 18.11
C ASN A 317 -16.91 -2.56 17.81
N LEU A 318 -16.61 -3.36 18.81
CA LEU A 318 -16.69 -4.80 18.70
C LEU A 318 -18.09 -5.29 19.11
N SER A 319 -18.57 -6.38 18.48
CA SER A 319 -19.71 -7.14 18.95
C SER A 319 -19.44 -7.66 20.38
N THR A 320 -20.50 -7.97 21.14
CA THR A 320 -20.36 -8.38 22.54
C THR A 320 -19.46 -9.62 22.72
N ASN A 321 -19.48 -10.53 21.74
CA ASN A 321 -18.62 -11.72 21.74
C ASN A 321 -17.29 -11.53 20.98
N LEU A 322 -16.97 -10.28 20.60
CA LEU A 322 -15.74 -9.87 19.94
C LEU A 322 -15.50 -10.46 18.54
N THR A 323 -16.51 -11.10 17.94
CA THR A 323 -16.35 -11.77 16.62
C THR A 323 -16.50 -10.83 15.43
N ARG A 324 -17.01 -9.63 15.63
CA ARG A 324 -17.19 -8.60 14.60
C ARG A 324 -16.67 -7.24 15.04
N LEU A 325 -15.94 -6.59 14.16
CA LEU A 325 -15.61 -5.18 14.23
C LEU A 325 -16.63 -4.41 13.39
N ARG A 326 -17.41 -3.52 14.00
CA ARG A 326 -18.39 -2.68 13.35
C ARG A 326 -17.86 -1.28 13.17
N TYR A 327 -18.19 -0.62 12.08
CA TYR A 327 -17.72 0.74 11.77
C TYR A 327 -18.65 1.46 10.80
N LYS A 328 -18.58 2.80 10.80
CA LYS A 328 -19.42 3.70 9.98
C LYS A 328 -18.65 4.19 8.75
N ILE A 329 -18.07 3.28 8.00
CA ILE A 329 -17.37 3.57 6.74
C ILE A 329 -18.29 3.14 5.60
N ASN A 330 -18.44 3.98 4.58
CA ASN A 330 -19.23 3.64 3.41
C ASN A 330 -18.59 2.49 2.63
N THR A 331 -19.41 1.49 2.28
CA THR A 331 -19.03 0.39 1.39
C THR A 331 -20.11 0.18 0.34
N LYS A 332 -19.81 -0.56 -0.68
CA LYS A 332 -20.76 -0.95 -1.74
C LYS A 332 -20.70 -2.46 -1.93
N ARG A 333 -21.68 -3.00 -2.65
CA ARG A 333 -21.65 -4.40 -3.06
C ARG A 333 -20.32 -4.70 -3.75
N GLY A 334 -19.76 -5.89 -3.56
CA GLY A 334 -18.42 -6.27 -4.03
C GLY A 334 -17.28 -5.84 -3.10
N SER A 335 -17.54 -5.03 -2.05
CA SER A 335 -16.53 -4.73 -1.03
C SER A 335 -16.19 -5.92 -0.14
N SER A 336 -16.98 -6.99 -0.15
CA SER A 336 -16.66 -8.24 0.56
C SER A 336 -15.26 -8.71 0.21
N GLY A 337 -14.43 -9.01 1.20
CA GLY A 337 -13.02 -9.38 1.03
C GLY A 337 -12.04 -8.19 0.99
N SER A 338 -12.53 -6.94 1.12
CA SER A 338 -11.66 -5.76 1.24
C SER A 338 -10.89 -5.79 2.54
N VAL A 339 -9.69 -5.22 2.52
CA VAL A 339 -8.91 -5.02 3.75
C VAL A 339 -9.42 -3.80 4.50
N VAL A 340 -9.56 -3.94 5.83
CA VAL A 340 -9.76 -2.82 6.74
C VAL A 340 -8.42 -2.46 7.35
N LEU A 341 -8.04 -1.20 7.24
CA LEU A 341 -6.74 -0.68 7.65
C LEU A 341 -6.91 0.34 8.77
N ASP A 342 -5.96 0.38 9.68
CA ASP A 342 -5.85 1.46 10.66
C ASP A 342 -5.10 2.69 10.07
N HIS A 343 -4.91 3.72 10.89
CA HIS A 343 -4.20 4.94 10.50
C HIS A 343 -2.76 4.69 10.01
N SER A 344 -2.14 3.61 10.43
CA SER A 344 -0.79 3.20 9.98
C SER A 344 -0.81 2.39 8.69
N PHE A 345 -1.98 2.16 8.10
CA PHE A 345 -2.21 1.24 6.99
C PHE A 345 -1.87 -0.23 7.31
N ASP A 346 -1.90 -0.59 8.61
CA ASP A 346 -1.83 -1.97 9.01
C ASP A 346 -3.20 -2.63 8.89
N ALA A 347 -3.22 -3.87 8.39
CA ALA A 347 -4.45 -4.63 8.21
C ALA A 347 -4.99 -5.06 9.59
N VAL A 348 -6.25 -4.71 9.89
CA VAL A 348 -6.87 -4.97 11.19
C VAL A 348 -8.11 -5.85 11.12
N ALA A 349 -8.81 -5.85 9.99
CA ALA A 349 -9.97 -6.71 9.78
C ALA A 349 -10.18 -7.05 8.30
N LEU A 350 -10.94 -8.11 8.06
CA LEU A 350 -11.46 -8.50 6.75
C LEU A 350 -12.91 -8.02 6.66
N HIS A 351 -13.20 -7.07 5.75
CA HIS A 351 -14.57 -6.60 5.52
C HIS A 351 -15.43 -7.71 4.93
N HIS A 352 -16.64 -7.91 5.48
CA HIS A 352 -17.46 -9.01 5.01
C HIS A 352 -18.96 -8.71 4.84
N PHE A 353 -19.52 -7.76 5.61
CA PHE A 353 -20.96 -7.55 5.60
C PHE A 353 -21.34 -6.08 5.76
N GLY A 354 -22.42 -5.67 5.08
CA GLY A 354 -23.04 -4.35 5.20
C GLY A 354 -24.37 -4.45 5.93
N GLY A 355 -24.47 -3.80 7.09
CA GLY A 355 -25.71 -3.67 7.85
C GLY A 355 -26.51 -2.42 7.46
N THR A 356 -27.59 -2.17 8.19
CA THR A 356 -28.46 -0.99 7.99
C THR A 356 -27.93 0.27 8.68
N SER A 357 -27.14 0.13 9.74
CA SER A 357 -26.61 1.24 10.56
C SER A 357 -25.07 1.30 10.56
N ASP A 358 -24.43 0.19 10.28
CA ASP A 358 -22.99 0.03 10.25
C ASP A 358 -22.58 -1.04 9.25
N ASN A 359 -21.33 -1.00 8.85
CA ASN A 359 -20.64 -2.06 8.12
C ASN A 359 -19.78 -2.85 9.11
N GLN A 360 -19.38 -4.06 8.76
CA GLN A 360 -18.60 -4.89 9.67
C GLN A 360 -17.56 -5.76 8.97
N GLY A 361 -16.53 -6.08 9.73
CA GLY A 361 -15.46 -6.97 9.33
C GLY A 361 -15.11 -7.94 10.45
N VAL A 362 -14.41 -8.98 10.09
CA VAL A 362 -13.86 -9.95 11.03
C VAL A 362 -12.48 -9.49 11.49
N PRO A 363 -12.25 -9.31 12.80
CA PRO A 363 -10.92 -8.96 13.31
C PRO A 363 -9.86 -9.98 12.86
N LEU A 364 -8.74 -9.51 12.30
CA LEU A 364 -7.69 -10.40 11.80
C LEU A 364 -7.09 -11.29 12.89
N GLY A 365 -7.09 -10.85 14.15
CA GLY A 365 -6.65 -11.69 15.26
C GLY A 365 -7.39 -13.01 15.37
N LEU A 366 -8.70 -13.03 15.08
CA LEU A 366 -9.51 -14.26 15.07
C LEU A 366 -9.19 -15.13 13.86
N VAL A 367 -9.01 -14.53 12.69
CA VAL A 367 -8.59 -15.25 11.48
C VAL A 367 -7.23 -15.88 11.70
N ILE A 368 -6.25 -15.17 12.26
CA ILE A 368 -4.93 -15.69 12.59
C ILE A 368 -5.02 -16.89 13.56
N GLN A 369 -5.83 -16.75 14.60
CA GLN A 369 -6.01 -17.83 15.57
C GLN A 369 -6.58 -19.10 14.92
N ASP A 370 -7.57 -18.93 14.05
CA ASP A 370 -8.19 -20.04 13.33
C ASP A 370 -7.24 -20.65 12.28
N LEU A 371 -6.48 -19.83 11.55
CA LEU A 371 -5.45 -20.28 10.61
C LEU A 371 -4.40 -21.16 11.29
N ARG A 372 -3.93 -20.78 12.48
CA ARG A 372 -2.96 -21.58 13.25
C ARG A 372 -3.51 -22.95 13.67
N THR A 373 -4.82 -23.12 13.72
CA THR A 373 -5.45 -24.42 14.04
C THR A 373 -5.73 -25.25 12.79
N GLN A 374 -6.06 -24.61 11.66
CA GLN A 374 -6.44 -25.32 10.43
C GLN A 374 -5.25 -25.64 9.53
N VAL A 375 -4.24 -24.74 9.46
CA VAL A 375 -3.09 -24.91 8.57
C VAL A 375 -2.03 -25.77 9.25
N THR A 376 -1.84 -26.97 8.74
CA THR A 376 -0.84 -27.93 9.26
C THR A 376 0.51 -27.82 8.57
N ASP A 377 0.57 -27.17 7.40
CA ASP A 377 1.80 -26.95 6.65
C ASP A 377 2.58 -25.77 7.25
N SER A 378 3.69 -26.09 7.91
CA SER A 378 4.56 -25.10 8.55
C SER A 378 5.21 -24.12 7.56
N ALA A 379 5.40 -24.51 6.29
CA ALA A 379 5.92 -23.63 5.28
C ALA A 379 4.89 -22.53 4.95
N VAL A 380 3.62 -22.88 4.85
CA VAL A 380 2.54 -21.89 4.65
C VAL A 380 2.45 -20.95 5.84
N LEU A 381 2.50 -21.45 7.08
CA LEU A 381 2.49 -20.59 8.27
C LEU A 381 3.69 -19.64 8.26
N ALA A 382 4.88 -20.12 7.94
CA ALA A 382 6.08 -19.29 7.85
C ALA A 382 5.96 -18.20 6.75
N GLU A 383 5.38 -18.52 5.59
CA GLU A 383 5.10 -17.54 4.52
C GLU A 383 4.11 -16.45 4.96
N LEU A 384 3.16 -16.80 5.83
CA LEU A 384 2.19 -15.87 6.41
C LEU A 384 2.74 -15.08 7.61
N GLY A 385 3.93 -15.42 8.11
CA GLY A 385 4.51 -14.83 9.31
C GLY A 385 3.83 -15.27 10.62
N LEU A 386 3.27 -16.51 10.66
CA LEU A 386 2.46 -17.03 11.77
C LEU A 386 3.15 -18.14 12.59
#